data_45d703baa8618c082d31572d64ba9e98
#
_entry.id   45d703baa8618c082d31572d64ba9e98
#
_cell.length_a   1.000
_cell.length_b   1.000
_cell.length_c   1.000
_cell.angle_alpha   90.00
_cell.angle_beta   90.00
_cell.angle_gamma   90.00
#
_symmetry.space_group_name_H-M   'P 1'
#
loop_
_entity.id
_entity.type
_entity.pdbx_description
1 polymer ?
#
loop_
_entity_poly.entity_id
_entity_poly.type
_entity_poly.pdbx_seq_one_letter_code
_entity_poly.pdbx_strand_id
1 'polypeptide(L)'
;QRQMCIRDRAGGALIDNMAWLFAIGAAVGLADNDGTAGLAGLVSYLMMQQLLSPGVVGMVRTLEEGTATYIAYQKVAGNSFIGILAAVIGAACYNKFKDTQLPDWLAFFSGKRFVAIATGLISILVSVVLLFVWPVIFGALVAIGNGIAGMGGIGAGIYAFLNRLLIPTGLHHALNNVFWFDTIGLGDLSHFWAGETSA
;
A
#
# COMPACT_ATOMS: atom_id res chain seq x y z
N GLN A 1 -17.92 16.29 -24.18
CA GLN A 1 -16.86 16.66 -23.21
C GLN A 1 -17.28 16.45 -21.75
N ARG A 2 -18.47 16.95 -21.29
CA ARG A 2 -18.91 16.79 -19.89
C ARG A 2 -19.10 15.33 -19.45
N GLN A 3 -19.61 14.46 -20.33
CA GLN A 3 -19.81 13.04 -20.00
C GLN A 3 -18.49 12.26 -19.94
N MET A 4 -17.48 12.64 -20.71
CA MET A 4 -16.12 12.09 -20.59
C MET A 4 -15.52 12.42 -19.23
N CYS A 5 -15.61 13.67 -18.79
CA CYS A 5 -15.10 14.08 -17.48
C CYS A 5 -15.72 13.32 -16.29
N ILE A 6 -17.00 12.92 -16.37
CA ILE A 6 -17.67 12.15 -15.32
C ILE A 6 -17.14 10.71 -15.32
N ARG A 7 -16.98 10.09 -16.49
CA ARG A 7 -16.44 8.72 -16.61
C ARG A 7 -14.99 8.65 -16.16
N ASP A 8 -14.18 9.63 -16.55
CA ASP A 8 -12.77 9.72 -16.13
C ASP A 8 -12.66 9.89 -14.62
N ARG A 9 -13.52 10.73 -14.02
CA ARG A 9 -13.54 10.87 -12.56
C ARG A 9 -14.02 9.63 -11.84
N ALA A 10 -14.99 8.91 -12.38
CA ALA A 10 -15.45 7.66 -11.80
C ALA A 10 -14.37 6.56 -11.87
N GLY A 11 -13.66 6.45 -13.00
CA GLY A 11 -12.51 5.55 -13.14
C GLY A 11 -11.35 5.95 -12.23
N GLY A 12 -11.01 7.23 -12.19
CA GLY A 12 -9.98 7.79 -11.31
C GLY A 12 -10.25 7.50 -9.84
N ALA A 13 -11.50 7.63 -9.39
CA ALA A 13 -11.86 7.33 -8.00
C ALA A 13 -11.51 5.89 -7.57
N LEU A 14 -11.57 4.92 -8.47
CA LEU A 14 -11.16 3.54 -8.17
C LEU A 14 -9.64 3.39 -8.19
N ILE A 15 -8.97 3.98 -9.18
CA ILE A 15 -7.52 3.89 -9.36
C ILE A 15 -6.80 4.60 -8.21
N ASP A 16 -7.23 5.81 -7.85
CA ASP A 16 -6.62 6.61 -6.79
C ASP A 16 -6.77 5.96 -5.40
N ASN A 17 -7.82 5.14 -5.21
CA ASN A 17 -8.11 4.46 -3.95
C ASN A 17 -7.83 2.95 -3.99
N MET A 18 -7.02 2.48 -4.94
CA MET A 18 -6.70 1.06 -5.11
C MET A 18 -6.13 0.42 -3.84
N ALA A 19 -5.27 1.13 -3.10
CA ALA A 19 -4.70 0.65 -1.85
C ALA A 19 -5.76 0.33 -0.78
N TRP A 20 -6.83 1.13 -0.70
CA TRP A 20 -7.97 0.88 0.19
C TRP A 20 -8.73 -0.38 -0.20
N LEU A 21 -8.97 -0.55 -1.51
CA LEU A 21 -9.66 -1.72 -2.03
C LEU A 21 -8.86 -3.00 -1.76
N PHE A 22 -7.53 -2.95 -1.90
CA PHE A 22 -6.65 -4.06 -1.55
C PHE A 22 -6.65 -4.34 -0.06
N ALA A 23 -6.58 -3.29 0.79
CA ALA A 23 -6.60 -3.47 2.25
C ALA A 23 -7.86 -4.18 2.73
N ILE A 24 -9.03 -3.83 2.19
CA ILE A 24 -10.31 -4.44 2.54
C ILE A 24 -10.46 -5.80 1.88
N GLY A 25 -10.31 -5.87 0.55
CA GLY A 25 -10.59 -7.07 -0.23
C GLY A 25 -9.69 -8.25 0.11
N ALA A 26 -8.38 -8.00 0.24
CA ALA A 26 -7.43 -9.04 0.60
C ALA A 26 -7.60 -9.49 2.07
N ALA A 27 -7.94 -8.56 2.99
CA ALA A 27 -8.21 -8.94 4.38
C ALA A 27 -9.44 -9.84 4.49
N VAL A 28 -10.52 -9.54 3.76
CA VAL A 28 -11.72 -10.38 3.71
C VAL A 28 -11.41 -11.75 3.09
N GLY A 29 -10.68 -11.76 1.97
CA GLY A 29 -10.33 -13.00 1.27
C GLY A 29 -9.38 -13.92 2.06
N LEU A 30 -8.54 -13.38 2.93
CA LEU A 30 -7.62 -14.13 3.79
C LEU A 30 -8.25 -14.57 5.13
N ALA A 31 -9.45 -14.13 5.45
CA ALA A 31 -10.09 -14.32 6.75
C ALA A 31 -11.56 -14.74 6.60
N ASP A 32 -11.81 -15.98 6.23
CA ASP A 32 -13.12 -16.65 6.21
C ASP A 32 -14.26 -15.83 5.54
N ASN A 33 -13.94 -14.85 4.67
CA ASN A 33 -14.87 -13.92 4.02
C ASN A 33 -15.72 -13.09 5.02
N ASP A 34 -15.21 -12.82 6.22
CA ASP A 34 -15.90 -12.00 7.22
C ASP A 34 -15.61 -10.51 7.00
N GLY A 35 -16.65 -9.68 6.96
CA GLY A 35 -16.54 -8.24 6.82
C GLY A 35 -15.78 -7.56 7.97
N THR A 36 -15.74 -8.15 9.15
CA THR A 36 -14.96 -7.65 10.29
C THR A 36 -13.46 -7.68 10.01
N ALA A 37 -12.99 -8.67 9.25
CA ALA A 37 -11.60 -8.74 8.81
C ALA A 37 -11.27 -7.62 7.82
N GLY A 38 -12.20 -7.28 6.92
CA GLY A 38 -12.06 -6.14 6.03
C GLY A 38 -11.94 -4.81 6.79
N LEU A 39 -12.76 -4.65 7.84
CA LEU A 39 -12.65 -3.48 8.72
C LEU A 39 -11.30 -3.44 9.45
N ALA A 40 -10.80 -4.57 9.93
CA ALA A 40 -9.48 -4.67 10.56
C ALA A 40 -8.36 -4.30 9.57
N GLY A 41 -8.43 -4.79 8.32
CA GLY A 41 -7.49 -4.41 7.26
C GLY A 41 -7.51 -2.91 6.96
N LEU A 42 -8.70 -2.32 6.90
CA LEU A 42 -8.86 -0.88 6.71
C LEU A 42 -8.27 -0.08 7.88
N VAL A 43 -8.53 -0.47 9.13
CA VAL A 43 -7.96 0.17 10.32
C VAL A 43 -6.43 0.10 10.28
N SER A 44 -5.88 -1.07 9.95
CA SER A 44 -4.43 -1.23 9.79
C SER A 44 -3.85 -0.29 8.75
N TYR A 45 -4.50 -0.19 7.58
CA TYR A 45 -4.04 0.67 6.50
C TYR A 45 -4.07 2.16 6.88
N LEU A 46 -5.18 2.62 7.47
CA LEU A 46 -5.30 4.00 7.91
C LEU A 46 -4.27 4.38 8.97
N MET A 47 -4.00 3.48 9.93
CA MET A 47 -2.98 3.68 10.95
C MET A 47 -1.59 3.80 10.33
N MET A 48 -1.23 2.88 9.41
CA MET A 48 0.06 2.94 8.72
C MET A 48 0.19 4.19 7.85
N GLN A 49 -0.84 4.56 7.09
CA GLN A 49 -0.84 5.76 6.26
C GLN A 49 -0.61 7.03 7.08
N GLN A 50 -1.24 7.15 8.24
CA GLN A 50 -1.09 8.32 9.10
C GLN A 50 0.25 8.34 9.83
N LEU A 51 0.67 7.22 10.40
CA LEU A 51 1.91 7.15 11.18
C LEU A 51 3.18 7.26 10.31
N LEU A 52 3.10 6.80 9.04
CA LEU A 52 4.19 6.93 8.07
C LEU A 52 4.07 8.18 7.19
N SER A 53 3.13 9.09 7.48
CA SER A 53 3.05 10.35 6.75
C SER A 53 4.29 11.22 7.01
N PRO A 54 4.76 12.00 6.01
CA PRO A 54 5.96 12.84 6.17
C PRO A 54 5.89 13.80 7.37
N GLY A 55 4.68 14.30 7.69
CA GLY A 55 4.46 15.20 8.82
C GLY A 55 4.72 14.52 10.17
N VAL A 56 4.25 13.29 10.36
CA VAL A 56 4.45 12.54 11.61
C VAL A 56 5.89 12.02 11.71
N VAL A 57 6.43 11.51 10.61
CA VAL A 57 7.82 11.04 10.56
C VAL A 57 8.80 12.18 10.81
N GLY A 58 8.51 13.41 10.33
CA GLY A 58 9.28 14.61 10.58
C GLY A 58 9.37 15.03 12.05
N MET A 59 8.42 14.61 12.90
CA MET A 59 8.49 14.82 14.35
C MET A 59 9.49 13.88 15.04
N VAL A 60 9.75 12.71 14.45
CA VAL A 60 10.64 11.69 15.03
C VAL A 60 12.02 11.74 14.39
N ARG A 61 12.10 12.11 13.14
CA ARG A 61 13.33 12.14 12.33
C ARG A 61 13.36 13.39 11.47
N THR A 62 14.52 14.06 11.43
CA THR A 62 14.70 15.21 10.53
C THR A 62 14.60 14.74 9.08
N LEU A 63 13.55 15.21 8.39
CA LEU A 63 13.31 14.96 6.98
C LEU A 63 13.53 16.27 6.21
N GLU A 64 14.49 16.27 5.31
CA GLU A 64 14.68 17.38 4.37
C GLU A 64 13.78 17.16 3.17
N GLU A 65 12.99 18.17 2.81
CA GLU A 65 12.13 18.14 1.63
C GLU A 65 12.96 17.90 0.36
N GLY A 66 12.48 17.04 -0.53
CA GLY A 66 13.18 16.65 -1.76
C GLY A 66 14.17 15.51 -1.63
N THR A 67 14.44 15.02 -0.41
CA THR A 67 15.28 13.84 -0.21
C THR A 67 14.53 12.56 -0.63
N ALA A 68 15.27 11.55 -1.14
CA ALA A 68 14.69 10.25 -1.49
C ALA A 68 13.89 9.64 -0.32
N THR A 69 14.31 9.87 0.90
CA THR A 69 13.61 9.44 2.12
C THR A 69 12.27 10.16 2.29
N TYR A 70 12.21 11.46 2.04
CA TYR A 70 10.95 12.22 2.07
C TYR A 70 9.95 11.71 1.04
N ILE A 71 10.42 11.50 -0.19
CA ILE A 71 9.61 10.94 -1.29
C ILE A 71 9.10 9.54 -0.93
N ALA A 72 9.93 8.70 -0.29
CA ALA A 72 9.52 7.37 0.16
C ALA A 72 8.31 7.41 1.10
N TYR A 73 8.27 8.35 2.03
CA TYR A 73 7.13 8.50 2.95
C TYR A 73 5.92 9.18 2.30
N GLN A 74 6.15 10.12 1.38
CA GLN A 74 5.07 10.74 0.61
C GLN A 74 4.31 9.69 -0.23
N LYS A 75 5.03 8.71 -0.79
CA LYS A 75 4.47 7.64 -1.62
C LYS A 75 3.85 6.48 -0.81
N VAL A 76 3.81 6.54 0.52
CA VAL A 76 3.08 5.56 1.36
C VAL A 76 1.57 5.68 1.15
N ALA A 77 1.06 6.90 1.07
CA ALA A 77 -0.34 7.14 0.75
C ALA A 77 -0.67 6.66 -0.67
N GLY A 78 -1.68 5.81 -0.80
CA GLY A 78 -2.07 5.21 -2.08
C GLY A 78 -1.21 4.02 -2.53
N ASN A 79 -0.19 3.63 -1.78
CA ASN A 79 0.66 2.50 -2.14
C ASN A 79 -0.05 1.16 -1.92
N SER A 80 -0.27 0.41 -3.00
CA SER A 80 -0.95 -0.89 -2.96
C SER A 80 -0.18 -1.94 -2.14
N PHE A 81 1.16 -1.85 -2.06
CA PHE A 81 1.96 -2.74 -1.23
C PHE A 81 1.63 -2.55 0.26
N ILE A 82 1.52 -1.29 0.71
CA ILE A 82 1.09 -0.99 2.09
C ILE A 82 -0.35 -1.46 2.32
N GLY A 83 -1.24 -1.34 1.32
CA GLY A 83 -2.60 -1.88 1.36
C GLY A 83 -2.62 -3.39 1.56
N ILE A 84 -1.81 -4.15 0.82
CA ILE A 84 -1.70 -5.60 0.95
C ILE A 84 -1.11 -5.98 2.30
N LEU A 85 -0.06 -5.29 2.76
CA LEU A 85 0.54 -5.53 4.07
C LEU A 85 -0.48 -5.31 5.20
N ALA A 86 -1.24 -4.23 5.11
CA ALA A 86 -2.33 -3.93 6.04
C ALA A 86 -3.40 -5.02 6.06
N ALA A 87 -3.76 -5.55 4.88
CA ALA A 87 -4.70 -6.65 4.75
C ALA A 87 -4.20 -7.92 5.44
N VAL A 88 -2.93 -8.28 5.24
CA VAL A 88 -2.31 -9.45 5.89
C VAL A 88 -2.33 -9.30 7.42
N ILE A 89 -1.98 -8.11 7.93
CA ILE A 89 -2.02 -7.83 9.36
C ILE A 89 -3.47 -7.93 9.89
N GLY A 90 -4.43 -7.30 9.20
CA GLY A 90 -5.84 -7.34 9.58
C GLY A 90 -6.40 -8.76 9.61
N ALA A 91 -6.11 -9.56 8.57
CA ALA A 91 -6.51 -10.95 8.50
C ALA A 91 -5.85 -11.82 9.58
N ALA A 92 -4.54 -11.65 9.82
CA ALA A 92 -3.83 -12.37 10.88
C ALA A 92 -4.39 -12.05 12.26
N CYS A 93 -4.67 -10.77 12.53
CA CYS A 93 -5.32 -10.34 13.77
C CYS A 93 -6.73 -10.93 13.91
N TYR A 94 -7.52 -10.91 12.82
CA TYR A 94 -8.85 -11.52 12.83
C TYR A 94 -8.77 -13.00 13.14
N ASN A 95 -7.97 -13.77 12.40
CA ASN A 95 -7.86 -15.22 12.58
C ASN A 95 -7.37 -15.60 13.98
N LYS A 96 -6.53 -14.77 14.60
CA LYS A 96 -5.98 -15.03 15.93
C LYS A 96 -6.91 -14.60 17.06
N PHE A 97 -7.64 -13.50 16.92
CA PHE A 97 -8.35 -12.84 18.02
C PHE A 97 -9.88 -12.91 17.92
N LYS A 98 -10.45 -13.45 16.85
CA LYS A 98 -11.90 -13.52 16.64
C LYS A 98 -12.66 -14.24 17.76
N ASP A 99 -12.02 -15.22 18.40
CA ASP A 99 -12.63 -16.06 19.44
C ASP A 99 -12.13 -15.71 20.85
N THR A 100 -11.39 -14.61 21.01
CA THR A 100 -10.81 -14.20 22.29
C THR A 100 -11.92 -13.73 23.23
N GLN A 101 -12.04 -14.40 24.38
CA GLN A 101 -12.93 -13.99 25.47
C GLN A 101 -12.16 -13.14 26.47
N LEU A 102 -12.65 -11.93 26.70
CA LEU A 102 -12.10 -11.01 27.70
C LEU A 102 -12.81 -11.18 29.05
N PRO A 103 -12.17 -10.80 30.18
CA PRO A 103 -12.79 -10.77 31.50
C PRO A 103 -14.10 -9.98 31.50
N ASP A 104 -15.00 -10.29 32.45
CA ASP A 104 -16.37 -9.76 32.54
C ASP A 104 -16.45 -8.23 32.47
N TRP A 105 -15.49 -7.53 33.05
CA TRP A 105 -15.40 -6.06 33.01
C TRP A 105 -15.07 -5.47 31.64
N LEU A 106 -14.51 -6.26 30.72
CA LEU A 106 -14.24 -5.91 29.31
C LEU A 106 -15.07 -6.75 28.34
N ALA A 107 -16.05 -7.51 28.80
CA ALA A 107 -16.85 -8.41 27.98
C ALA A 107 -17.50 -7.71 26.77
N PHE A 108 -17.82 -6.40 26.89
CA PHE A 108 -18.33 -5.60 25.77
C PHE A 108 -17.40 -5.55 24.55
N PHE A 109 -16.09 -5.61 24.77
CA PHE A 109 -15.07 -5.60 23.71
C PHE A 109 -14.67 -7.01 23.27
N SER A 110 -15.27 -8.06 23.81
CA SER A 110 -14.92 -9.45 23.52
C SER A 110 -15.24 -9.87 22.08
N GLY A 111 -14.54 -10.89 21.59
CA GLY A 111 -14.76 -11.48 20.28
C GLY A 111 -14.35 -10.57 19.11
N LYS A 112 -15.19 -10.47 18.08
CA LYS A 112 -14.91 -9.73 16.85
C LYS A 112 -14.63 -8.23 17.06
N ARG A 113 -15.15 -7.63 18.13
CA ARG A 113 -14.89 -6.21 18.46
C ARG A 113 -13.46 -5.97 18.93
N PHE A 114 -12.88 -6.98 19.61
CA PHE A 114 -11.50 -6.92 20.05
C PHE A 114 -10.51 -6.92 18.90
N VAL A 115 -10.86 -7.54 17.78
CA VAL A 115 -9.99 -7.62 16.58
C VAL A 115 -9.56 -6.23 16.12
N ALA A 116 -10.47 -5.26 16.04
CA ALA A 116 -10.13 -3.91 15.58
C ALA A 116 -9.13 -3.21 16.51
N ILE A 117 -9.29 -3.37 17.84
CA ILE A 117 -8.40 -2.80 18.85
C ILE A 117 -7.01 -3.45 18.77
N ALA A 118 -6.98 -4.79 18.73
CA ALA A 118 -5.73 -5.56 18.61
C ALA A 118 -4.99 -5.20 17.31
N THR A 119 -5.73 -5.08 16.18
CA THR A 119 -5.16 -4.67 14.90
C THR A 119 -4.57 -3.27 14.98
N GLY A 120 -5.24 -2.31 15.61
CA GLY A 120 -4.73 -0.96 15.80
C GLY A 120 -3.39 -0.96 16.56
N LEU A 121 -3.31 -1.67 17.69
CA LEU A 121 -2.08 -1.77 18.48
C LEU A 121 -0.94 -2.44 17.71
N ILE A 122 -1.23 -3.53 17.01
CA ILE A 122 -0.22 -4.23 16.19
C ILE A 122 0.23 -3.34 15.02
N SER A 123 -0.69 -2.60 14.40
CA SER A 123 -0.35 -1.67 13.32
C SER A 123 0.54 -0.53 13.77
N ILE A 124 0.40 -0.04 15.01
CA ILE A 124 1.33 0.94 15.59
C ILE A 124 2.73 0.34 15.69
N LEU A 125 2.87 -0.87 16.23
CA LEU A 125 4.17 -1.55 16.34
C LEU A 125 4.81 -1.77 14.97
N VAL A 126 4.03 -2.25 14.00
CA VAL A 126 4.51 -2.46 12.63
C VAL A 126 4.91 -1.14 11.97
N SER A 127 4.16 -0.06 12.20
CA SER A 127 4.49 1.26 11.67
C SER A 127 5.82 1.78 12.22
N VAL A 128 6.12 1.54 13.50
CA VAL A 128 7.42 1.89 14.09
C VAL A 128 8.55 1.11 13.42
N VAL A 129 8.37 -0.16 13.13
CA VAL A 129 9.35 -0.96 12.39
C VAL A 129 9.51 -0.44 10.96
N LEU A 130 8.40 -0.18 10.27
CA LEU A 130 8.39 0.35 8.90
C LEU A 130 9.02 1.75 8.82
N LEU A 131 8.96 2.55 9.86
CA LEU A 131 9.62 3.84 9.90
C LEU A 131 11.14 3.74 9.63
N PHE A 132 11.77 2.66 10.03
CA PHE A 132 13.20 2.42 9.76
C PHE A 132 13.43 1.61 8.48
N VAL A 133 12.56 0.65 8.20
CA VAL A 133 12.73 -0.33 7.11
C VAL A 133 12.22 0.21 5.77
N TRP A 134 11.15 1.02 5.79
CA TRP A 134 10.51 1.51 4.57
C TRP A 134 11.44 2.29 3.63
N PRO A 135 12.28 3.24 4.08
CA PRO A 135 13.19 3.94 3.18
C PRO A 135 14.20 3.00 2.49
N VAL A 136 14.61 1.94 3.18
CA VAL A 136 15.54 0.94 2.61
C VAL A 136 14.84 0.12 1.53
N ILE A 137 13.62 -0.36 1.79
CA ILE A 137 12.82 -1.09 0.80
C ILE A 137 12.53 -0.20 -0.40
N PHE A 138 12.07 1.03 -0.17
CA PHE A 138 11.77 1.98 -1.23
C PHE A 138 13.02 2.32 -2.06
N GLY A 139 14.14 2.59 -1.42
CA GLY A 139 15.41 2.84 -2.09
C GLY A 139 15.88 1.67 -2.94
N ALA A 140 15.73 0.43 -2.46
CA ALA A 140 16.03 -0.77 -3.23
C ALA A 140 15.11 -0.92 -4.45
N LEU A 141 13.80 -0.67 -4.27
CA LEU A 141 12.84 -0.71 -5.39
C LEU A 141 13.17 0.33 -6.47
N VAL A 142 13.49 1.57 -6.05
CA VAL A 142 13.89 2.63 -6.97
C VAL A 142 15.19 2.28 -7.69
N ALA A 143 16.19 1.74 -6.99
CA ALA A 143 17.46 1.33 -7.58
C ALA A 143 17.26 0.20 -8.62
N ILE A 144 16.45 -0.81 -8.30
CA ILE A 144 16.10 -1.88 -9.25
C ILE A 144 15.36 -1.31 -10.45
N GLY A 145 14.38 -0.43 -10.22
CA GLY A 145 13.61 0.21 -11.28
C GLY A 145 14.47 1.01 -12.23
N ASN A 146 15.35 1.86 -11.70
CA ASN A 146 16.31 2.64 -12.50
C ASN A 146 17.30 1.75 -13.26
N GLY A 147 17.76 0.65 -12.63
CA GLY A 147 18.60 -0.34 -13.28
C GLY A 147 17.91 -0.99 -14.49
N ILE A 148 16.65 -1.38 -14.34
CA ILE A 148 15.84 -1.96 -15.42
C ILE A 148 15.58 -0.92 -16.53
N ALA A 149 15.22 0.31 -16.16
CA ALA A 149 14.98 1.39 -17.12
C ALA A 149 16.25 1.74 -17.93
N GLY A 150 17.41 1.73 -17.29
CA GLY A 150 18.70 1.99 -17.94
C GLY A 150 19.15 0.91 -18.95
N MET A 151 18.55 -0.29 -18.91
CA MET A 151 18.85 -1.40 -19.85
C MET A 151 18.10 -1.27 -21.19
N GLY A 152 17.25 -0.27 -21.38
CA GLY A 152 16.47 -0.09 -22.60
C GLY A 152 15.59 -1.29 -22.94
N GLY A 153 15.67 -1.82 -24.18
CA GLY A 153 14.82 -2.93 -24.63
C GLY A 153 14.99 -4.22 -23.83
N ILE A 154 16.17 -4.51 -23.30
CA ILE A 154 16.42 -5.69 -22.44
C ILE A 154 15.70 -5.50 -21.10
N GLY A 155 15.75 -4.30 -20.54
CA GLY A 155 15.03 -3.96 -19.32
C GLY A 155 13.51 -4.13 -19.47
N ALA A 156 12.93 -3.69 -20.59
CA ALA A 156 11.52 -3.91 -20.90
C ALA A 156 11.16 -5.40 -20.96
N GLY A 157 12.04 -6.23 -21.53
CA GLY A 157 11.89 -7.69 -21.56
C GLY A 157 11.90 -8.30 -20.15
N ILE A 158 12.84 -7.91 -19.30
CA ILE A 158 12.95 -8.36 -17.90
C ILE A 158 11.70 -7.95 -17.12
N TYR A 159 11.26 -6.70 -17.26
CA TYR A 159 10.03 -6.23 -16.62
C TYR A 159 8.81 -7.06 -17.05
N ALA A 160 8.62 -7.24 -18.36
CA ALA A 160 7.50 -8.02 -18.88
C ALA A 160 7.52 -9.47 -18.38
N PHE A 161 8.68 -10.08 -18.30
CA PHE A 161 8.87 -11.45 -17.78
C PHE A 161 8.49 -11.51 -16.29
N LEU A 162 9.05 -10.63 -15.46
CA LEU A 162 8.77 -10.58 -14.01
C LEU A 162 7.31 -10.29 -13.74
N ASN A 163 6.71 -9.34 -14.47
CA ASN A 163 5.30 -9.02 -14.33
C ASN A 163 4.42 -10.24 -14.63
N ARG A 164 4.71 -10.98 -15.71
CA ARG A 164 4.00 -12.23 -16.05
C ARG A 164 4.19 -13.32 -14.99
N LEU A 165 5.40 -13.47 -14.48
CA LEU A 165 5.71 -14.45 -13.43
C LEU A 165 4.95 -14.16 -12.13
N LEU A 166 4.74 -12.90 -11.82
CA LEU A 166 4.07 -12.46 -10.57
C LEU A 166 2.54 -12.43 -10.68
N ILE A 167 1.94 -12.59 -11.86
CA ILE A 167 0.47 -12.61 -12.03
C ILE A 167 -0.20 -13.65 -11.13
N PRO A 168 0.26 -14.93 -11.07
CA PRO A 168 -0.40 -15.94 -10.25
C PRO A 168 -0.41 -15.63 -8.74
N THR A 169 0.56 -14.85 -8.26
CA THR A 169 0.69 -14.46 -6.85
C THR A 169 -0.05 -13.15 -6.53
N GLY A 170 -0.55 -12.42 -7.55
CA GLY A 170 -1.11 -11.08 -7.39
C GLY A 170 -0.07 -9.98 -7.11
N LEU A 171 1.19 -10.32 -6.91
CA LEU A 171 2.27 -9.35 -6.60
C LEU A 171 2.68 -8.48 -7.79
N HIS A 172 2.22 -8.80 -9.02
CA HIS A 172 2.43 -7.97 -10.19
C HIS A 172 1.88 -6.53 -10.00
N HIS A 173 0.85 -6.35 -9.16
CA HIS A 173 0.35 -5.02 -8.82
C HIS A 173 1.38 -4.17 -8.05
N ALA A 174 2.20 -4.78 -7.21
CA ALA A 174 3.29 -4.09 -6.52
C ALA A 174 4.36 -3.63 -7.54
N LEU A 175 4.70 -4.50 -8.49
CA LEU A 175 5.64 -4.19 -9.57
C LEU A 175 5.09 -3.08 -10.48
N ASN A 176 3.81 -3.16 -10.86
CA ASN A 176 3.15 -2.13 -11.66
C ASN A 176 3.11 -0.78 -10.93
N ASN A 177 2.92 -0.78 -9.61
CA ASN A 177 2.95 0.46 -8.84
C ASN A 177 4.30 1.16 -8.94
N VAL A 178 5.39 0.39 -8.96
CA VAL A 178 6.75 0.93 -9.09
C VAL A 178 6.96 1.58 -10.47
N PHE A 179 6.54 0.93 -11.55
CA PHE A 179 6.86 1.36 -12.92
C PHE A 179 5.78 2.27 -13.54
N TRP A 180 4.49 1.97 -13.32
CA TRP A 180 3.39 2.68 -13.99
C TRP A 180 2.88 3.87 -13.19
N PHE A 181 2.90 3.80 -11.86
CA PHE A 181 2.36 4.85 -10.99
C PHE A 181 3.43 5.78 -10.43
N ASP A 182 4.50 5.98 -11.21
CA ASP A 182 5.52 7.00 -10.99
C ASP A 182 6.27 6.91 -9.65
N THR A 183 6.38 5.71 -9.08
CA THR A 183 7.19 5.49 -7.87
C THR A 183 8.66 5.77 -8.14
N ILE A 184 9.12 5.58 -9.40
CA ILE A 184 10.50 5.79 -9.84
C ILE A 184 10.71 7.22 -10.39
N GLY A 185 9.65 8.01 -10.56
CA GLY A 185 9.72 9.38 -11.07
C GLY A 185 9.97 9.46 -12.59
N LEU A 186 9.62 8.41 -13.35
CA LEU A 186 9.75 8.43 -14.82
C LEU A 186 8.67 9.29 -15.49
N GLY A 187 7.53 9.49 -14.84
CA GLY A 187 6.42 10.29 -15.37
C GLY A 187 5.76 9.73 -16.63
N ASP A 188 6.10 8.51 -17.06
CA ASP A 188 5.71 7.95 -18.34
C ASP A 188 4.20 7.95 -18.56
N LEU A 189 3.42 7.64 -17.50
CA LEU A 189 1.97 7.62 -17.59
C LEU A 189 1.40 9.04 -17.76
N SER A 190 1.93 10.03 -17.06
CA SER A 190 1.51 11.42 -17.19
C SER A 190 1.88 12.00 -18.56
N HIS A 191 3.06 11.70 -19.09
CA HIS A 191 3.48 12.08 -20.42
C HIS A 191 2.64 11.40 -21.51
N PHE A 192 2.33 10.11 -21.34
CA PHE A 192 1.44 9.38 -22.25
C PHE A 192 0.04 10.01 -22.30
N TRP A 193 -0.55 10.36 -21.17
CA TRP A 193 -1.86 11.02 -21.10
C TRP A 193 -1.82 12.45 -21.63
N ALA A 194 -0.72 13.16 -21.49
CA ALA A 194 -0.52 14.50 -22.07
C ALA A 194 -0.28 14.47 -23.58
N GLY A 195 -0.04 13.29 -24.17
CA GLY A 195 0.28 13.14 -25.58
C GLY A 195 1.71 13.57 -25.92
N GLU A 196 2.57 13.67 -24.92
CA GLU A 196 3.98 13.96 -25.10
C GLU A 196 4.73 12.66 -25.41
N THR A 197 5.50 12.65 -26.49
CA THR A 197 6.40 11.53 -26.76
C THR A 197 7.53 11.57 -25.74
N SER A 198 7.62 10.55 -24.88
CA SER A 198 8.81 10.37 -24.05
C SER A 198 10.03 10.23 -24.95
N ALA A 199 10.96 11.15 -24.82
CA ALA A 199 12.22 11.11 -25.53
C ALA A 199 13.17 10.09 -24.90
#